data_47d8ffb24b7e134c56da88bd970c6342
#
_entry.id   47d8ffb24b7e134c56da88bd970c6342
#
_cell.length_a   1.000
_cell.length_b   1.000
_cell.length_c   1.000
_cell.angle_alpha   90.00
_cell.angle_beta   90.00
_cell.angle_gamma   90.00
#
_symmetry.space_group_name_H-M   'P 1'
#
loop_
_entity.id
_entity.type
_entity.pdbx_description
1 polymer ?
#
loop_
_entity_poly.entity_id
_entity_poly.type
_entity_poly.pdbx_seq_one_letter_code
_entity_poly.pdbx_strand_id
1 'polypeptide(L)'
;MMTTDDFIREHLHDDVRTLAFQKQRYPDIDFTYALNQIQGYQMALQKLPSWAAVAGVVYPPHLNMEQCSSEAAAIYKASLVHRLAGDIACTPSKTTVPVSSEACNVTTMVDLTGGLGVDFSFVSRCFSRAIYVERNENLCAIARHNLPLLGVKNAEVCCDDAVSYLQNMGHMDLIFMDPARRDSHGGRTYALEDCTPNVVEMCEELLKKSHFI
;
A
#
# COMPACT_ATOMS: atom_id res chain seq x y z
N MET A 1 -6.05 -11.99 -31.97
CA MET A 1 -4.87 -12.47 -31.23
C MET A 1 -5.13 -12.16 -29.77
N MET A 2 -5.04 -13.13 -28.86
CA MET A 2 -5.28 -12.93 -27.41
C MET A 2 -4.14 -12.07 -26.83
N THR A 3 -4.46 -11.00 -26.12
CA THR A 3 -3.45 -10.19 -25.42
C THR A 3 -3.19 -10.77 -24.03
N THR A 4 -2.10 -10.34 -23.38
CA THR A 4 -1.81 -10.75 -21.98
C THR A 4 -2.94 -10.34 -21.04
N ASP A 5 -3.53 -9.17 -21.24
CA ASP A 5 -4.66 -8.69 -20.42
C ASP A 5 -5.95 -9.50 -20.67
N ASP A 6 -6.19 -9.95 -21.92
CA ASP A 6 -7.32 -10.83 -22.22
C ASP A 6 -7.14 -12.18 -21.50
N PHE A 7 -5.93 -12.75 -21.57
CA PHE A 7 -5.59 -13.97 -20.87
C PHE A 7 -5.80 -13.86 -19.36
N ILE A 8 -5.33 -12.79 -18.75
CA ILE A 8 -5.52 -12.54 -17.32
C ILE A 8 -7.01 -12.52 -16.98
N ARG A 9 -7.82 -11.76 -17.73
CA ARG A 9 -9.27 -11.64 -17.48
C ARG A 9 -10.02 -12.96 -17.60
N GLU A 10 -9.66 -13.78 -18.59
CA GLU A 10 -10.31 -15.09 -18.80
C GLU A 10 -9.96 -16.10 -17.73
N HIS A 11 -8.77 -15.99 -17.11
CA HIS A 11 -8.23 -16.98 -16.18
C HIS A 11 -8.14 -16.52 -14.71
N LEU A 12 -8.80 -15.43 -14.32
CA LEU A 12 -8.74 -14.87 -12.96
C LEU A 12 -9.07 -15.87 -11.85
N HIS A 13 -9.90 -16.86 -12.14
CA HIS A 13 -10.37 -17.85 -11.16
C HIS A 13 -9.76 -19.24 -11.35
N ASP A 14 -8.87 -19.40 -12.32
CA ASP A 14 -8.25 -20.69 -12.62
C ASP A 14 -7.08 -20.99 -11.68
N ASP A 15 -6.77 -22.25 -11.48
CA ASP A 15 -5.62 -22.66 -10.69
C ASP A 15 -4.30 -22.28 -11.37
N VAL A 16 -3.55 -21.37 -10.72
CA VAL A 16 -2.30 -20.81 -11.25
C VAL A 16 -1.25 -21.88 -11.54
N ARG A 17 -1.23 -22.97 -10.74
CA ARG A 17 -0.27 -24.07 -10.96
C ARG A 17 -0.61 -24.83 -12.23
N THR A 18 -1.88 -25.09 -12.45
CA THR A 18 -2.36 -25.75 -13.67
C THR A 18 -2.09 -24.86 -14.90
N LEU A 19 -2.33 -23.56 -14.81
CA LEU A 19 -2.03 -22.62 -15.89
C LEU A 19 -0.54 -22.60 -16.23
N ALA A 20 0.36 -22.66 -15.25
CA ALA A 20 1.79 -22.63 -15.47
C ALA A 20 2.30 -23.70 -16.46
N PHE A 21 1.65 -24.84 -16.53
CA PHE A 21 2.00 -25.90 -17.50
C PHE A 21 1.53 -25.61 -18.93
N GLN A 22 0.70 -24.58 -19.13
CA GLN A 22 0.14 -24.25 -20.44
C GLN A 22 0.95 -23.22 -21.23
N LYS A 23 2.08 -22.75 -20.70
CA LYS A 23 2.91 -21.69 -21.31
C LYS A 23 3.18 -21.89 -22.80
N GLN A 24 3.44 -23.13 -23.24
CA GLN A 24 3.75 -23.43 -24.64
C GLN A 24 2.56 -23.20 -25.61
N ARG A 25 1.32 -23.15 -25.08
CA ARG A 25 0.11 -22.92 -25.88
C ARG A 25 -0.10 -21.45 -26.21
N TYR A 26 0.59 -20.56 -25.49
CA TYR A 26 0.41 -19.10 -25.54
C TYR A 26 1.76 -18.41 -25.69
N PRO A 27 2.44 -18.55 -26.84
CA PRO A 27 3.82 -18.05 -27.02
C PRO A 27 3.91 -16.51 -26.98
N ASP A 28 2.82 -15.81 -27.31
CA ASP A 28 2.77 -14.34 -27.38
C ASP A 28 2.35 -13.67 -26.07
N ILE A 29 2.04 -14.47 -25.03
CA ILE A 29 1.63 -13.96 -23.72
C ILE A 29 2.84 -13.79 -22.80
N ASP A 30 2.94 -12.65 -22.10
CA ASP A 30 3.83 -12.54 -20.93
C ASP A 30 3.28 -13.39 -19.79
N PHE A 31 3.67 -14.66 -19.83
CA PHE A 31 3.12 -15.68 -18.94
C PHE A 31 3.52 -15.45 -17.47
N THR A 32 4.72 -14.91 -17.24
CA THR A 32 5.21 -14.60 -15.89
C THR A 32 4.38 -13.49 -15.28
N TYR A 33 4.18 -12.42 -16.03
CA TYR A 33 3.33 -11.31 -15.60
C TYR A 33 1.87 -11.79 -15.39
N ALA A 34 1.31 -12.51 -16.35
CA ALA A 34 -0.07 -12.99 -16.28
C ALA A 34 -0.32 -13.84 -15.03
N LEU A 35 0.54 -14.82 -14.72
CA LEU A 35 0.40 -15.66 -13.54
C LEU A 35 0.52 -14.85 -12.24
N ASN A 36 1.43 -13.88 -12.18
CA ASN A 36 1.55 -12.98 -11.03
C ASN A 36 0.28 -12.16 -10.80
N GLN A 37 -0.32 -11.62 -11.89
CA GLN A 37 -1.57 -10.85 -11.79
C GLN A 37 -2.75 -11.72 -11.34
N ILE A 38 -2.91 -12.92 -11.89
CA ILE A 38 -3.96 -13.87 -11.51
C ILE A 38 -3.81 -14.26 -10.04
N GLN A 39 -2.60 -14.62 -9.61
CA GLN A 39 -2.33 -14.99 -8.21
C GLN A 39 -2.57 -13.81 -7.26
N GLY A 40 -2.11 -12.61 -7.65
CA GLY A 40 -2.33 -11.38 -6.89
C GLY A 40 -3.80 -11.06 -6.71
N TYR A 41 -4.59 -11.17 -7.77
CA TYR A 41 -6.05 -11.01 -7.73
C TYR A 41 -6.72 -12.02 -6.78
N GLN A 42 -6.36 -13.31 -6.87
CA GLN A 42 -6.91 -14.36 -6.02
C GLN A 42 -6.60 -14.14 -4.53
N MET A 43 -5.39 -13.65 -4.22
CA MET A 43 -5.06 -13.22 -2.86
C MET A 43 -5.85 -11.98 -2.44
N ALA A 44 -6.03 -11.02 -3.33
CA ALA A 44 -6.77 -9.81 -3.07
C ALA A 44 -8.25 -10.07 -2.77
N LEU A 45 -8.88 -11.06 -3.40
CA LEU A 45 -10.27 -11.45 -3.08
C LEU A 45 -10.48 -11.75 -1.59
N GLN A 46 -9.47 -12.26 -0.90
CA GLN A 46 -9.53 -12.60 0.52
C GLN A 46 -8.99 -11.48 1.41
N LYS A 47 -7.90 -10.85 0.99
CA LYS A 47 -7.12 -9.92 1.82
C LYS A 47 -7.48 -8.45 1.60
N LEU A 48 -7.85 -8.09 0.37
CA LEU A 48 -8.11 -6.73 -0.11
C LEU A 48 -9.36 -6.70 -1.01
N PRO A 49 -10.54 -7.09 -0.52
CA PRO A 49 -11.73 -7.26 -1.36
C PRO A 49 -12.13 -5.98 -2.11
N SER A 50 -11.94 -4.79 -1.52
CA SER A 50 -12.24 -3.54 -2.21
C SER A 50 -11.30 -3.27 -3.40
N TRP A 51 -10.03 -3.71 -3.31
CA TRP A 51 -9.09 -3.61 -4.43
C TRP A 51 -9.44 -4.59 -5.54
N ALA A 52 -9.80 -5.83 -5.18
CA ALA A 52 -10.21 -6.85 -6.15
C ALA A 52 -11.49 -6.46 -6.91
N ALA A 53 -12.33 -5.61 -6.33
CA ALA A 53 -13.52 -5.09 -6.99
C ALA A 53 -13.24 -3.99 -8.03
N VAL A 54 -12.02 -3.44 -8.06
CA VAL A 54 -11.64 -2.37 -9.00
C VAL A 54 -10.89 -2.97 -10.19
N ALA A 55 -11.45 -2.80 -11.39
CA ALA A 55 -10.81 -3.26 -12.60
C ALA A 55 -9.51 -2.49 -12.88
N GLY A 56 -8.49 -3.20 -13.37
CA GLY A 56 -7.22 -2.60 -13.76
C GLY A 56 -6.21 -2.41 -12.63
N VAL A 57 -6.51 -2.83 -11.41
CA VAL A 57 -5.52 -2.87 -10.32
C VAL A 57 -4.40 -3.85 -10.68
N VAL A 58 -3.16 -3.39 -10.54
CA VAL A 58 -1.94 -4.18 -10.77
C VAL A 58 -1.40 -4.70 -9.44
N TYR A 59 -1.10 -5.99 -9.40
CA TYR A 59 -0.59 -6.66 -8.21
C TYR A 59 0.92 -6.91 -8.32
N PRO A 60 1.69 -6.67 -7.24
CA PRO A 60 3.11 -6.97 -7.21
C PRO A 60 3.35 -8.49 -7.09
N PRO A 61 4.62 -8.94 -7.19
CA PRO A 61 4.96 -10.32 -6.92
C PRO A 61 4.44 -10.82 -5.57
N HIS A 62 4.16 -12.12 -5.48
CA HIS A 62 3.50 -12.82 -4.37
C HIS A 62 4.00 -12.40 -2.96
N LEU A 63 5.32 -12.25 -2.78
CA LEU A 63 5.90 -11.90 -1.48
C LEU A 63 5.36 -10.56 -0.95
N ASN A 64 5.22 -9.56 -1.80
CA ASN A 64 4.68 -8.25 -1.41
C ASN A 64 3.20 -8.35 -1.02
N MET A 65 2.44 -9.22 -1.72
CA MET A 65 1.04 -9.49 -1.39
C MET A 65 0.89 -10.20 -0.04
N GLU A 66 1.80 -11.12 0.31
CA GLU A 66 1.81 -11.76 1.62
C GLU A 66 2.10 -10.78 2.75
N GLN A 67 3.05 -9.88 2.55
CA GLN A 67 3.56 -8.96 3.57
C GLN A 67 2.68 -7.72 3.79
N CYS A 68 1.87 -7.31 2.82
CA CYS A 68 1.02 -6.14 2.98
C CYS A 68 -0.04 -6.33 4.08
N SER A 69 -0.55 -5.25 4.61
CA SER A 69 -1.70 -5.26 5.53
C SER A 69 -2.94 -5.88 4.89
N SER A 70 -3.81 -6.47 5.69
CA SER A 70 -5.16 -6.77 5.24
C SER A 70 -6.00 -5.49 5.17
N GLU A 71 -7.05 -5.49 4.36
CA GLU A 71 -7.98 -4.38 4.27
C GLU A 71 -8.58 -4.01 5.63
N ALA A 72 -8.96 -5.01 6.43
CA ALA A 72 -9.48 -4.79 7.78
C ALA A 72 -8.47 -4.10 8.69
N ALA A 73 -7.18 -4.47 8.61
CA ALA A 73 -6.11 -3.81 9.36
C ALA A 73 -5.90 -2.37 8.90
N ALA A 74 -5.91 -2.12 7.60
CA ALA A 74 -5.76 -0.78 7.04
C ALA A 74 -6.94 0.14 7.41
N ILE A 75 -8.17 -0.37 7.37
CA ILE A 75 -9.37 0.36 7.84
C ILE A 75 -9.25 0.68 9.34
N TYR A 76 -8.78 -0.28 10.15
CA TYR A 76 -8.56 -0.05 11.58
C TYR A 76 -7.52 1.05 11.82
N LYS A 77 -6.37 0.99 11.15
CA LYS A 77 -5.32 2.03 11.23
C LYS A 77 -5.88 3.41 10.82
N ALA A 78 -6.62 3.49 9.71
CA ALA A 78 -7.28 4.73 9.30
C ALA A 78 -8.26 5.26 10.34
N SER A 79 -9.02 4.38 11.02
CA SER A 79 -9.93 4.76 12.10
C SER A 79 -9.21 5.27 13.35
N LEU A 80 -8.01 4.78 13.65
CA LEU A 80 -7.15 5.30 14.71
C LEU A 80 -6.66 6.71 14.38
N VAL A 81 -6.12 6.89 13.17
CA VAL A 81 -5.67 8.21 12.70
C VAL A 81 -6.78 9.24 12.74
N HIS A 82 -7.98 8.87 12.29
CA HIS A 82 -9.14 9.76 12.33
C HIS A 82 -9.51 10.18 13.76
N ARG A 83 -9.41 9.27 14.74
CA ARG A 83 -9.64 9.59 16.17
C ARG A 83 -8.54 10.46 16.76
N LEU A 84 -7.27 10.22 16.40
CA LEU A 84 -6.13 11.02 16.86
C LEU A 84 -6.18 12.43 16.31
N ALA A 85 -6.72 12.63 15.12
CA ALA A 85 -6.92 13.94 14.51
C ALA A 85 -8.01 14.79 15.23
N GLY A 86 -8.62 14.27 16.27
CA GLY A 86 -9.33 15.05 17.31
C GLY A 86 -10.75 15.42 16.99
N ASP A 87 -11.33 14.97 15.89
CA ASP A 87 -12.71 15.36 15.66
C ASP A 87 -13.54 14.37 14.90
N ILE A 88 -14.68 14.16 15.42
CA ILE A 88 -15.87 13.65 14.78
C ILE A 88 -16.14 12.18 15.03
N ALA A 89 -17.22 12.03 15.77
CA ALA A 89 -18.05 10.85 15.85
C ALA A 89 -18.44 10.33 14.44
N CYS A 90 -17.53 9.67 13.75
CA CYS A 90 -17.87 8.78 12.66
C CYS A 90 -18.17 7.41 13.23
N THR A 91 -19.45 7.09 13.37
CA THR A 91 -19.89 5.72 13.52
C THR A 91 -19.42 4.95 12.28
N PRO A 92 -18.62 3.89 12.41
CA PRO A 92 -18.19 3.12 11.26
C PRO A 92 -19.41 2.42 10.65
N SER A 93 -19.89 2.92 9.54
CA SER A 93 -20.73 2.16 8.65
C SER A 93 -19.93 0.97 8.14
N LYS A 94 -20.50 -0.23 8.17
CA LYS A 94 -19.82 -1.53 7.96
C LYS A 94 -19.13 -1.71 6.60
N THR A 95 -19.13 -0.72 5.72
CA THR A 95 -18.65 -0.88 4.33
C THR A 95 -17.91 0.29 3.71
N THR A 96 -17.84 1.46 4.34
CA THR A 96 -17.11 2.60 3.77
C THR A 96 -16.59 3.49 4.88
N VAL A 97 -15.33 3.85 4.84
CA VAL A 97 -14.81 4.97 5.63
C VAL A 97 -15.54 6.22 5.13
N PRO A 98 -16.39 6.87 5.92
CA PRO A 98 -17.07 8.06 5.45
C PRO A 98 -16.04 9.17 5.32
N VAL A 99 -15.80 9.59 4.10
CA VAL A 99 -15.08 10.83 3.81
C VAL A 99 -16.11 11.95 3.91
N SER A 100 -16.39 12.42 5.12
CA SER A 100 -17.02 13.72 5.26
C SER A 100 -15.95 14.79 5.16
N SER A 101 -16.07 15.66 4.19
CA SER A 101 -15.14 16.75 3.86
C SER A 101 -15.10 17.88 4.90
N GLU A 102 -15.68 17.69 6.07
CA GLU A 102 -15.79 18.73 7.11
C GLU A 102 -15.09 18.25 8.37
N ALA A 103 -13.93 18.88 8.66
CA ALA A 103 -13.27 18.90 9.95
C ALA A 103 -12.24 17.78 10.29
N CYS A 104 -11.33 17.42 9.40
CA CYS A 104 -10.03 16.98 9.87
C CYS A 104 -9.11 18.22 9.89
N ASN A 105 -8.64 18.67 11.06
CA ASN A 105 -7.65 19.74 11.17
C ASN A 105 -6.27 19.31 10.64
N VAL A 106 -6.10 18.02 10.36
CA VAL A 106 -4.88 17.42 9.83
C VAL A 106 -4.93 17.50 8.30
N THR A 107 -4.04 18.30 7.73
CA THR A 107 -4.04 18.62 6.30
C THR A 107 -3.00 17.83 5.50
N THR A 108 -1.93 17.35 6.15
CA THR A 108 -0.80 16.72 5.47
C THR A 108 -0.34 15.43 6.16
N MET A 109 -0.05 14.41 5.37
CA MET A 109 0.59 13.19 5.87
C MET A 109 1.72 12.73 4.96
N VAL A 110 2.66 11.98 5.52
CA VAL A 110 3.62 11.19 4.78
C VAL A 110 3.63 9.76 5.31
N ASP A 111 3.65 8.80 4.39
CA ASP A 111 3.99 7.39 4.67
C ASP A 111 5.41 7.15 4.19
N LEU A 112 6.35 6.94 5.12
CA LEU A 112 7.77 6.73 4.83
C LEU A 112 8.10 5.29 4.44
N THR A 113 7.13 4.39 4.48
CA THR A 113 7.29 2.95 4.21
C THR A 113 6.16 2.42 3.34
N GLY A 114 5.84 3.11 2.26
CA GLY A 114 4.63 2.93 1.46
C GLY A 114 4.31 1.49 1.03
N GLY A 115 5.32 0.69 0.70
CA GLY A 115 5.15 -0.73 0.32
C GLY A 115 4.17 -0.90 -0.84
N LEU A 116 3.19 -1.79 -0.70
CA LEU A 116 2.12 -1.93 -1.71
C LEU A 116 1.13 -0.75 -1.71
N GLY A 117 1.13 0.08 -0.67
CA GLY A 117 0.23 1.22 -0.55
C GLY A 117 -1.14 0.89 0.04
N VAL A 118 -1.31 -0.28 0.66
CA VAL A 118 -2.61 -0.69 1.23
C VAL A 118 -3.01 0.26 2.36
N ASP A 119 -2.18 0.38 3.40
CA ASP A 119 -2.46 1.29 4.52
C ASP A 119 -2.59 2.73 4.04
N PHE A 120 -1.69 3.16 3.17
CA PHE A 120 -1.72 4.49 2.58
C PHE A 120 -3.06 4.78 1.87
N SER A 121 -3.61 3.84 1.11
CA SER A 121 -4.84 4.01 0.35
C SER A 121 -6.07 4.29 1.23
N PHE A 122 -6.04 3.86 2.49
CA PHE A 122 -7.12 4.12 3.47
C PHE A 122 -6.82 5.34 4.35
N VAL A 123 -5.60 5.45 4.88
CA VAL A 123 -5.20 6.53 5.79
C VAL A 123 -5.17 7.88 5.08
N SER A 124 -4.65 7.94 3.85
CA SER A 124 -4.53 9.18 3.08
C SER A 124 -5.84 9.92 2.84
N ARG A 125 -6.96 9.23 2.91
CA ARG A 125 -8.31 9.83 2.72
C ARG A 125 -8.71 10.81 3.82
N CYS A 126 -8.02 10.75 4.96
CA CYS A 126 -8.25 11.69 6.08
C CYS A 126 -7.53 13.04 5.89
N PHE A 127 -6.73 13.20 4.84
CA PHE A 127 -5.85 14.35 4.64
C PHE A 127 -6.14 15.06 3.32
N SER A 128 -5.81 16.35 3.27
CA SER A 128 -5.89 17.15 2.03
C SER A 128 -4.72 16.85 1.07
N ARG A 129 -3.56 16.51 1.62
CA ARG A 129 -2.36 16.09 0.88
C ARG A 129 -1.70 14.92 1.57
N ALA A 130 -1.37 13.90 0.81
CA ALA A 130 -0.71 12.69 1.29
C ALA A 130 0.50 12.35 0.41
N ILE A 131 1.63 12.05 1.04
CA ILE A 131 2.86 11.70 0.36
C ILE A 131 3.17 10.25 0.67
N TYR A 132 3.33 9.47 -0.38
CA TYR A 132 3.76 8.06 -0.33
C TYR A 132 5.24 8.00 -0.69
N VAL A 133 6.06 7.44 0.20
CA VAL A 133 7.50 7.26 0.00
C VAL A 133 7.85 5.78 0.02
N GLU A 134 8.52 5.31 -1.01
CA GLU A 134 8.95 3.92 -1.16
C GLU A 134 10.24 3.88 -2.00
N ARG A 135 11.22 3.08 -1.56
CA ARG A 135 12.52 2.96 -2.26
C ARG A 135 12.48 2.03 -3.47
N ASN A 136 11.52 1.12 -3.53
CA ASN A 136 11.39 0.16 -4.63
C ASN A 136 10.65 0.80 -5.80
N GLU A 137 11.36 1.04 -6.91
CA GLU A 137 10.81 1.67 -8.12
C GLU A 137 9.59 0.94 -8.69
N ASN A 138 9.57 -0.40 -8.62
CA ASN A 138 8.44 -1.18 -9.11
C ASN A 138 7.19 -0.96 -8.25
N LEU A 139 7.33 -0.89 -6.92
CA LEU A 139 6.21 -0.58 -6.03
C LEU A 139 5.74 0.86 -6.22
N CYS A 140 6.65 1.81 -6.44
CA CYS A 140 6.29 3.18 -6.79
C CYS A 140 5.49 3.25 -8.10
N ALA A 141 5.89 2.49 -9.12
CA ALA A 141 5.17 2.42 -10.40
C ALA A 141 3.76 1.84 -10.20
N ILE A 142 3.63 0.76 -9.43
CA ILE A 142 2.35 0.15 -9.07
C ILE A 142 1.48 1.13 -8.28
N ALA A 143 2.04 1.85 -7.29
CA ALA A 143 1.31 2.84 -6.50
C ALA A 143 0.80 3.99 -7.37
N ARG A 144 1.62 4.54 -8.28
CA ARG A 144 1.19 5.58 -9.23
C ARG A 144 0.04 5.14 -10.12
N HIS A 145 0.01 3.86 -10.49
CA HIS A 145 -1.08 3.28 -11.28
C HIS A 145 -2.33 3.02 -10.43
N ASN A 146 -2.18 2.37 -9.29
CA ASN A 146 -3.30 1.88 -8.49
C ASN A 146 -4.02 2.97 -7.69
N LEU A 147 -3.29 3.91 -7.07
CA LEU A 147 -3.90 4.89 -6.15
C LEU A 147 -5.01 5.71 -6.80
N PRO A 148 -4.85 6.22 -8.05
CA PRO A 148 -5.95 6.90 -8.74
C PRO A 148 -7.16 6.00 -9.00
N LEU A 149 -6.95 4.73 -9.39
CA LEU A 149 -8.02 3.76 -9.61
C LEU A 149 -8.79 3.46 -8.32
N LEU A 150 -8.10 3.44 -7.19
CA LEU A 150 -8.67 3.26 -5.85
C LEU A 150 -9.34 4.53 -5.29
N GLY A 151 -9.39 5.61 -6.09
CA GLY A 151 -10.02 6.87 -5.71
C GLY A 151 -9.17 7.78 -4.82
N VAL A 152 -7.88 7.49 -4.63
CA VAL A 152 -6.93 8.35 -3.89
C VAL A 152 -6.41 9.42 -4.83
N LYS A 153 -6.94 10.64 -4.72
CA LYS A 153 -6.64 11.76 -5.63
C LYS A 153 -5.66 12.78 -5.06
N ASN A 154 -5.39 12.72 -3.76
CA ASN A 154 -4.54 13.64 -3.00
C ASN A 154 -3.12 13.09 -2.77
N ALA A 155 -2.75 11.99 -3.44
CA ALA A 155 -1.50 11.30 -3.27
C ALA A 155 -0.40 11.85 -4.19
N GLU A 156 0.78 12.03 -3.62
CA GLU A 156 2.05 12.24 -4.31
C GLU A 156 2.94 11.02 -4.08
N VAL A 157 3.48 10.40 -5.14
CA VAL A 157 4.33 9.21 -5.03
C VAL A 157 5.79 9.59 -5.26
N CYS A 158 6.59 9.51 -4.20
CA CYS A 158 8.02 9.75 -4.19
C CYS A 158 8.77 8.40 -4.15
N CYS A 159 9.69 8.20 -5.10
CA CYS A 159 10.58 7.06 -5.09
C CYS A 159 11.89 7.48 -4.41
N ASP A 160 12.00 7.23 -3.10
CA ASP A 160 13.14 7.66 -2.29
C ASP A 160 13.31 6.73 -1.08
N ASP A 161 14.48 6.78 -0.45
CA ASP A 161 14.73 6.14 0.82
C ASP A 161 14.08 6.93 1.98
N ALA A 162 13.48 6.22 2.93
CA ALA A 162 12.76 6.81 4.06
C ALA A 162 13.62 7.77 4.89
N VAL A 163 14.89 7.41 5.14
CA VAL A 163 15.81 8.23 5.95
C VAL A 163 16.19 9.49 5.19
N SER A 164 16.54 9.34 3.89
CA SER A 164 16.86 10.46 3.02
C SER A 164 15.68 11.43 2.89
N TYR A 165 14.49 10.89 2.67
CA TYR A 165 13.28 11.69 2.54
C TYR A 165 12.97 12.44 3.85
N LEU A 166 13.03 11.77 5.01
CA LEU A 166 12.79 12.37 6.32
C LEU A 166 13.73 13.57 6.60
N GLN A 167 15.01 13.42 6.25
CA GLN A 167 16.01 14.51 6.46
C GLN A 167 15.66 15.77 5.67
N ASN A 168 15.14 15.62 4.46
CA ASN A 168 14.92 16.73 3.52
C ASN A 168 13.49 17.28 3.52
N MET A 169 12.51 16.55 4.09
CA MET A 169 11.11 17.01 4.11
C MET A 169 10.88 18.13 5.12
N GLY A 170 9.80 18.89 4.92
CA GLY A 170 9.26 19.83 5.89
C GLY A 170 8.46 19.15 7.00
N HIS A 171 7.83 19.96 7.87
CA HIS A 171 6.92 19.45 8.90
C HIS A 171 5.63 18.89 8.28
N MET A 172 5.14 17.77 8.82
CA MET A 172 3.89 17.11 8.46
C MET A 172 2.99 16.97 9.70
N ASP A 173 1.69 16.92 9.47
CA ASP A 173 0.75 16.72 10.57
C ASP A 173 0.77 15.29 11.08
N LEU A 174 0.98 14.31 10.16
CA LEU A 174 1.20 12.89 10.48
C LEU A 174 2.37 12.31 9.70
N ILE A 175 3.22 11.57 10.39
CA ILE A 175 4.17 10.63 9.79
C ILE A 175 3.67 9.21 10.07
N PHE A 176 3.40 8.44 9.03
CA PHE A 176 3.05 7.02 9.13
C PHE A 176 4.24 6.15 8.75
N MET A 177 4.45 5.07 9.50
CA MET A 177 5.51 4.09 9.24
C MET A 177 5.06 2.68 9.62
N ASP A 178 5.34 1.71 8.76
CA ASP A 178 5.24 0.26 9.06
C ASP A 178 6.52 -0.43 8.55
N PRO A 179 7.66 -0.27 9.26
CA PRO A 179 8.95 -0.74 8.79
C PRO A 179 9.01 -2.26 8.73
N ALA A 180 9.74 -2.78 7.74
CA ALA A 180 9.89 -4.21 7.54
C ALA A 180 10.64 -4.86 8.72
N ARG A 181 10.04 -5.92 9.30
CA ARG A 181 10.59 -6.73 10.39
C ARG A 181 11.32 -7.97 9.85
N ARG A 182 12.21 -7.76 8.90
CA ARG A 182 13.04 -8.83 8.34
C ARG A 182 14.47 -8.35 8.18
N ASP A 183 15.42 -9.20 8.56
CA ASP A 183 16.83 -8.98 8.33
C ASP A 183 17.20 -9.14 6.83
N SER A 184 18.46 -8.85 6.49
CA SER A 184 18.98 -9.00 5.13
C SER A 184 18.96 -10.44 4.61
N HIS A 185 18.74 -11.42 5.47
CA HIS A 185 18.67 -12.85 5.16
C HIS A 185 17.23 -13.40 5.16
N GLY A 186 16.21 -12.50 5.37
CA GLY A 186 14.80 -12.87 5.40
C GLY A 186 14.33 -13.45 6.74
N GLY A 187 15.18 -13.44 7.78
CA GLY A 187 14.84 -13.80 9.15
C GLY A 187 13.89 -12.78 9.78
N ARG A 188 13.04 -13.24 10.71
CA ARG A 188 12.11 -12.36 11.43
C ARG A 188 12.84 -11.61 12.53
N THR A 189 12.77 -10.29 12.55
CA THR A 189 13.30 -9.46 13.63
C THR A 189 12.20 -9.06 14.60
N TYR A 190 12.56 -8.82 15.86
CA TYR A 190 11.60 -8.47 16.93
C TYR A 190 11.91 -7.12 17.57
N ALA A 191 13.16 -6.67 17.54
CA ALA A 191 13.58 -5.39 18.10
C ALA A 191 13.33 -4.26 17.09
N LEU A 192 13.04 -3.06 17.59
CA LEU A 192 12.78 -1.89 16.73
C LEU A 192 14.05 -1.42 16.01
N GLU A 193 15.21 -1.63 16.62
CA GLU A 193 16.52 -1.33 16.01
C GLU A 193 16.85 -2.24 14.82
N ASP A 194 16.25 -3.43 14.75
CA ASP A 194 16.46 -4.38 13.65
C ASP A 194 15.50 -4.17 12.48
N CYS A 195 14.56 -3.24 12.61
CA CYS A 195 13.62 -2.91 11.53
C CYS A 195 14.32 -2.16 10.38
N THR A 196 13.76 -2.25 9.21
CA THR A 196 14.22 -1.48 8.06
C THR A 196 13.09 -0.57 7.54
N PRO A 197 13.25 0.77 7.65
CA PRO A 197 14.35 1.50 8.27
C PRO A 197 14.40 1.34 9.81
N ASN A 198 15.58 1.62 10.43
CA ASN A 198 15.75 1.58 11.87
C ASN A 198 15.02 2.77 12.53
N VAL A 199 13.88 2.49 13.14
CA VAL A 199 13.01 3.51 13.75
C VAL A 199 13.67 4.22 14.93
N VAL A 200 14.53 3.49 15.70
CA VAL A 200 15.22 4.05 16.88
C VAL A 200 16.18 5.16 16.44
N GLU A 201 16.95 4.94 15.38
CA GLU A 201 17.86 5.94 14.83
C GLU A 201 17.12 7.15 14.23
N MET A 202 15.91 6.94 13.72
CA MET A 202 15.10 8.01 13.11
C MET A 202 14.31 8.81 14.14
N CYS A 203 14.15 8.32 15.38
CA CYS A 203 13.18 8.82 16.35
C CYS A 203 13.33 10.32 16.63
N GLU A 204 14.55 10.82 16.83
CA GLU A 204 14.80 12.25 17.09
C GLU A 204 14.33 13.14 15.93
N GLU A 205 14.60 12.71 14.69
CA GLU A 205 14.23 13.50 13.50
C GLU A 205 12.72 13.41 13.23
N LEU A 206 12.11 12.23 13.44
CA LEU A 206 10.66 12.06 13.35
C LEU A 206 9.92 13.02 14.28
N LEU A 207 10.33 13.12 15.55
CA LEU A 207 9.71 14.01 16.55
C LEU A 207 9.88 15.50 16.24
N LYS A 208 10.92 15.88 15.50
CA LYS A 208 11.08 17.26 15.01
C LYS A 208 10.16 17.60 13.85
N LYS A 209 9.75 16.59 13.08
CA LYS A 209 9.04 16.77 11.81
C LYS A 209 7.53 16.53 11.92
N SER A 210 7.04 15.93 13.01
CA SER A 210 5.61 15.72 13.22
C SER A 210 5.23 15.61 14.69
N HIS A 211 3.98 15.98 15.00
CA HIS A 211 3.37 15.79 16.32
C HIS A 211 2.76 14.37 16.45
N PHE A 212 2.38 13.74 15.33
CA PHE A 212 1.81 12.40 15.29
C PHE A 212 2.67 11.46 14.43
N ILE A 213 3.10 10.37 15.06
CA ILE A 213 3.89 9.32 14.42
C ILE A 213 3.20 7.97 14.62
#